data_978cef0fc72e1a5ff281f95fe7a09e5f
#
_entry.id   978cef0fc72e1a5ff281f95fe7a09e5f
#
_cell.length_a   1.000
_cell.length_b   1.000
_cell.length_c   1.000
_cell.angle_alpha   90.00
_cell.angle_beta   90.00
_cell.angle_gamma   90.00
#
_symmetry.space_group_name_H-M   'P 1'
#
loop_
_entity.id
_entity.type
_entity.pdbx_description
1 polymer ?
#
loop_
_entity_poly.entity_id
_entity_poly.type
_entity_poly.pdbx_seq_one_letter_code
_entity_poly.pdbx_strand_id
1 'polypeptide(L)'
;PGEAVGADAMIPFWTVVASADEPDRMVQAGGYAVSAGGKTQLRLFNAAGDGAFGETLAEVPGTALSVTEYAPDKDSLEIYLLCEADGMRRIHVYDALKKTQRTLPGEFGCSEIVMAK
;
A
#
# COMPACT_ATOMS: atom_id res chain seq x y z
N PRO A 1 -3.42 -19.51 0.21
CA PRO A 1 -2.16 -19.07 0.76
C PRO A 1 -2.29 -18.68 2.23
N GLY A 2 -1.28 -19.04 2.98
CA GLY A 2 -1.31 -18.84 4.42
C GLY A 2 -1.36 -17.38 4.85
N GLU A 3 -0.77 -16.48 4.06
CA GLU A 3 -0.75 -15.07 4.41
C GLU A 3 -2.13 -14.43 4.39
N ALA A 4 -3.03 -14.93 3.57
CA ALA A 4 -4.37 -14.39 3.50
C ALA A 4 -5.26 -14.92 4.63
N VAL A 5 -4.91 -16.07 5.19
CA VAL A 5 -5.68 -16.66 6.27
C VAL A 5 -5.36 -15.94 7.58
N GLY A 6 -6.37 -15.41 8.22
CA GLY A 6 -6.19 -14.67 9.45
C GLY A 6 -5.91 -13.18 9.27
N ALA A 7 -5.91 -12.70 8.04
CA ALA A 7 -5.80 -11.25 7.81
C ALA A 7 -7.08 -10.55 8.28
N ASP A 8 -6.92 -9.42 8.96
CA ASP A 8 -8.06 -8.64 9.45
C ASP A 8 -8.70 -7.82 8.32
N ALA A 9 -7.90 -7.42 7.34
CA ALA A 9 -8.38 -6.67 6.19
C ALA A 9 -7.42 -6.84 5.03
N MET A 10 -7.95 -6.76 3.81
CA MET A 10 -7.16 -6.77 2.59
C MET A 10 -7.78 -5.79 1.62
N ILE A 11 -7.04 -4.74 1.27
CA ILE A 11 -7.54 -3.70 0.38
C ILE A 11 -6.63 -3.68 -0.87
N PRO A 12 -7.20 -3.86 -2.07
CA PRO A 12 -6.39 -3.86 -3.28
C PRO A 12 -5.85 -2.48 -3.61
N PHE A 13 -4.67 -2.46 -4.22
CA PHE A 13 -4.10 -1.23 -4.76
C PHE A 13 -3.35 -1.57 -6.05
N TRP A 14 -3.00 -0.54 -6.81
CA TRP A 14 -2.12 -0.71 -7.96
C TRP A 14 -0.88 0.16 -7.78
N THR A 15 0.19 -0.24 -8.44
CA THR A 15 1.46 0.48 -8.37
C THR A 15 2.23 0.24 -9.67
N VAL A 16 3.47 0.71 -9.71
CA VAL A 16 4.39 0.40 -10.80
C VAL A 16 5.68 -0.15 -10.23
N VAL A 17 6.27 -1.07 -10.98
CA VAL A 17 7.54 -1.70 -10.60
C VAL A 17 8.43 -1.76 -11.83
N ALA A 18 9.72 -1.92 -11.62
CA ALA A 18 10.64 -2.08 -12.74
C ALA A 18 10.36 -3.40 -13.45
N SER A 19 10.37 -3.37 -14.78
CA SER A 19 10.21 -4.58 -15.58
C SER A 19 11.40 -5.51 -15.34
N ALA A 20 11.13 -6.81 -15.25
CA ALA A 20 12.19 -7.81 -15.10
C ALA A 20 13.11 -7.85 -16.31
N ASP A 21 12.58 -7.60 -17.51
CA ASP A 21 13.34 -7.67 -18.75
C ASP A 21 14.04 -6.36 -19.07
N GLU A 22 13.44 -5.24 -18.69
CA GLU A 22 13.97 -3.91 -18.99
C GLU A 22 13.89 -3.06 -17.73
N PRO A 23 14.92 -3.05 -16.86
CA PRO A 23 14.85 -2.35 -15.58
C PRO A 23 14.57 -0.84 -15.66
N ASP A 24 14.83 -0.23 -16.83
CA ASP A 24 14.54 1.19 -17.03
C ASP A 24 13.07 1.45 -17.33
N ARG A 25 12.30 0.39 -17.61
CA ARG A 25 10.88 0.52 -17.92
C ARG A 25 10.05 0.13 -16.70
N MET A 26 9.05 0.96 -16.39
CA MET A 26 8.11 0.66 -15.31
C MET A 26 6.87 0.00 -15.87
N VAL A 27 6.38 -1.00 -15.16
CA VAL A 27 5.16 -1.71 -15.54
C VAL A 27 4.18 -1.68 -14.37
N GLN A 28 2.90 -1.73 -14.70
CA GLN A 28 1.85 -1.72 -13.69
C GLN A 28 1.81 -3.07 -12.96
N ALA A 29 1.59 -3.00 -11.66
CA ALA A 29 1.49 -4.19 -10.83
C ALA A 29 0.37 -4.00 -9.82
N GLY A 30 -0.25 -5.09 -9.41
CA GLY A 30 -1.28 -5.07 -8.40
C GLY A 30 -0.77 -5.63 -7.08
N GLY A 31 -1.47 -5.27 -6.01
CA GLY A 31 -1.14 -5.78 -4.69
C GLY A 31 -2.27 -5.55 -3.71
N TYR A 32 -1.99 -5.84 -2.46
CA TYR A 32 -2.95 -5.67 -1.37
C TYR A 32 -2.29 -5.03 -0.17
N ALA A 33 -3.02 -4.14 0.48
CA ALA A 33 -2.67 -3.71 1.82
C ALA A 33 -3.24 -4.76 2.77
N VAL A 34 -2.38 -5.59 3.33
CA VAL A 34 -2.78 -6.72 4.15
C VAL A 34 -2.60 -6.35 5.62
N SER A 35 -3.70 -6.32 6.36
CA SER A 35 -3.68 -5.97 7.78
C SER A 35 -3.85 -7.21 8.62
N ALA A 36 -2.92 -7.43 9.54
CA ALA A 36 -2.97 -8.53 10.49
C ALA A 36 -2.11 -8.21 11.71
N GLY A 37 -2.60 -8.55 12.88
CA GLY A 37 -1.83 -8.41 14.11
C GLY A 37 -1.44 -6.97 14.45
N GLY A 38 -2.25 -6.00 14.08
CA GLY A 38 -1.99 -4.60 14.39
C GLY A 38 -1.03 -3.92 13.43
N LYS A 39 -0.74 -4.54 12.30
CA LYS A 39 0.16 -3.99 11.28
C LYS A 39 -0.46 -4.14 9.91
N THR A 40 -0.05 -3.27 8.98
CA THR A 40 -0.47 -3.35 7.58
C THR A 40 0.77 -3.39 6.72
N GLN A 41 0.81 -4.34 5.78
CA GLN A 41 1.89 -4.46 4.81
C GLN A 41 1.35 -4.21 3.42
N LEU A 42 2.06 -3.41 2.62
CA LEU A 42 1.79 -3.29 1.19
C LEU A 42 2.55 -4.41 0.50
N ARG A 43 1.83 -5.37 -0.04
CA ARG A 43 2.43 -6.56 -0.66
C ARG A 43 2.00 -6.70 -2.09
N LEU A 44 2.96 -6.95 -2.98
CA LEU A 44 2.65 -7.20 -4.38
C LEU A 44 2.02 -8.59 -4.53
N PHE A 45 1.07 -8.67 -5.45
CA PHE A 45 0.49 -9.96 -5.80
C PHE A 45 1.48 -10.70 -6.69
N ASN A 46 1.71 -11.98 -6.39
CA ASN A 46 2.65 -12.77 -7.16
C ASN A 46 2.03 -13.17 -8.49
N ALA A 47 2.55 -12.62 -9.58
CA ALA A 47 2.05 -12.88 -10.92
C ALA A 47 2.38 -14.28 -11.43
N ALA A 48 3.18 -15.07 -10.71
CA ALA A 48 3.50 -16.43 -11.10
C ALA A 48 2.31 -17.39 -11.00
N GLY A 49 1.19 -16.91 -10.45
CA GLY A 49 -0.04 -17.67 -10.51
C GLY A 49 -0.27 -18.67 -9.38
N ASP A 50 0.59 -18.70 -8.39
CA ASP A 50 0.43 -19.61 -7.25
C ASP A 50 -0.46 -19.03 -6.14
N GLY A 51 -0.94 -17.80 -6.32
CA GLY A 51 -1.80 -17.14 -5.35
C GLY A 51 -1.09 -16.60 -4.12
N ALA A 52 0.21 -16.74 -4.05
CA ALA A 52 0.99 -16.22 -2.93
C ALA A 52 1.30 -14.74 -3.13
N PHE A 53 1.57 -14.05 -2.02
CA PHE A 53 2.05 -12.68 -2.10
C PHE A 53 3.55 -12.67 -2.41
N GLY A 54 3.94 -11.68 -3.20
CA GLY A 54 5.35 -11.46 -3.52
C GLY A 54 5.98 -10.49 -2.54
N GLU A 55 6.70 -9.52 -3.10
CA GLU A 55 7.49 -8.58 -2.32
C GLU A 55 6.64 -7.71 -1.40
N THR A 56 7.16 -7.45 -0.18
CA THR A 56 6.58 -6.47 0.75
C THR A 56 7.24 -5.12 0.47
N LEU A 57 6.43 -4.15 0.08
CA LEU A 57 6.93 -2.81 -0.25
C LEU A 57 7.11 -1.93 0.97
N ALA A 58 6.19 -2.04 1.92
CA ALA A 58 6.19 -1.17 3.11
C ALA A 58 5.40 -1.83 4.21
N GLU A 59 5.67 -1.41 5.45
CA GLU A 59 4.92 -1.85 6.62
C GLU A 59 4.61 -0.64 7.48
N VAL A 60 3.37 -0.53 7.94
CA VAL A 60 2.94 0.56 8.80
C VAL A 60 2.12 0.01 9.96
N PRO A 61 2.07 0.70 11.09
CA PRO A 61 1.25 0.26 12.22
C PRO A 61 -0.24 0.46 11.95
N GLY A 62 -1.06 -0.37 12.57
CA GLY A 62 -2.51 -0.24 12.52
C GLY A 62 -3.16 -1.09 11.44
N THR A 63 -4.49 -1.01 11.39
CA THR A 63 -5.31 -1.71 10.42
C THR A 63 -5.75 -0.74 9.34
N ALA A 64 -5.51 -1.07 8.08
CA ALA A 64 -5.86 -0.20 6.97
C ALA A 64 -7.38 -0.12 6.79
N LEU A 65 -7.90 1.09 6.70
CA LEU A 65 -9.30 1.38 6.45
C LEU A 65 -9.53 1.80 5.02
N SER A 66 -8.52 2.41 4.40
CA SER A 66 -8.63 2.92 3.04
C SER A 66 -7.25 3.00 2.41
N VAL A 67 -7.19 2.74 1.10
CA VAL A 67 -5.96 2.86 0.32
C VAL A 67 -6.30 3.64 -0.94
N THR A 68 -5.51 4.67 -1.25
CA THR A 68 -5.73 5.51 -2.42
C THR A 68 -4.40 5.78 -3.09
N GLU A 69 -4.35 5.63 -4.41
CA GLU A 69 -3.16 5.92 -5.21
C GLU A 69 -3.27 7.32 -5.79
N TYR A 70 -2.14 8.02 -5.85
CA TYR A 70 -2.11 9.38 -6.38
C TYR A 70 -0.75 9.67 -7.01
N ALA A 71 -0.76 10.12 -8.25
CA ALA A 71 0.45 10.49 -8.97
C ALA A 71 0.47 12.01 -9.13
N PRO A 72 1.15 12.74 -8.22
CA PRO A 72 1.19 14.21 -8.31
C PRO A 72 1.98 14.70 -9.52
N ASP A 73 2.95 13.91 -9.98
CA ASP A 73 3.72 14.22 -11.18
C ASP A 73 4.27 12.91 -11.76
N LYS A 74 5.06 13.02 -12.82
CA LYS A 74 5.60 11.84 -13.50
C LYS A 74 6.69 11.10 -12.71
N ASP A 75 7.21 11.73 -11.67
CA ASP A 75 8.31 11.17 -10.89
C ASP A 75 7.86 10.60 -9.56
N SER A 76 6.57 10.62 -9.27
CA SER A 76 6.02 10.14 -8.01
C SER A 76 4.75 9.33 -8.21
N LEU A 77 4.63 8.24 -7.48
CA LEU A 77 3.39 7.50 -7.37
C LEU A 77 3.19 7.20 -5.90
N GLU A 78 2.27 7.93 -5.28
CA GLU A 78 2.05 7.85 -3.85
C GLU A 78 0.86 6.97 -3.52
N ILE A 79 1.06 6.08 -2.54
CA ILE A 79 0.01 5.21 -2.03
C ILE A 79 -0.30 5.69 -0.62
N TYR A 80 -1.53 6.19 -0.43
CA TYR A 80 -1.99 6.74 0.84
C TYR A 80 -2.77 5.67 1.58
N LEU A 81 -2.35 5.38 2.82
CA LEU A 81 -3.03 4.41 3.67
C LEU A 81 -3.60 5.12 4.89
N LEU A 82 -4.90 5.02 5.06
CA LEU A 82 -5.54 5.47 6.29
C LEU A 82 -5.62 4.27 7.22
N CYS A 83 -4.90 4.32 8.33
CA CYS A 83 -4.81 3.21 9.26
C CYS A 83 -5.26 3.62 10.65
N GLU A 84 -5.88 2.67 11.36
CA GLU A 84 -6.31 2.88 12.73
C GLU A 84 -5.51 1.99 13.67
N ALA A 85 -4.95 2.62 14.72
CA ALA A 85 -4.22 1.90 15.77
C ALA A 85 -4.52 2.60 17.10
N ASP A 86 -4.85 1.82 18.12
CA ASP A 86 -5.13 2.33 19.47
C ASP A 86 -6.18 3.44 19.48
N GLY A 87 -7.19 3.31 18.62
CA GLY A 87 -8.28 4.29 18.55
C GLY A 87 -7.93 5.56 17.79
N MET A 88 -6.74 5.63 17.20
CA MET A 88 -6.29 6.81 16.48
C MET A 88 -6.09 6.47 14.99
N ARG A 89 -6.47 7.38 14.12
CA ARG A 89 -6.33 7.20 12.67
C ARG A 89 -5.23 8.10 12.14
N ARG A 90 -4.32 7.50 11.37
CA ARG A 90 -3.20 8.22 10.78
C ARG A 90 -3.09 7.86 9.30
N ILE A 91 -2.50 8.77 8.53
CA ILE A 91 -2.28 8.54 7.12
C ILE A 91 -0.79 8.31 6.89
N HIS A 92 -0.46 7.18 6.30
CA HIS A 92 0.90 6.83 5.90
C HIS A 92 0.99 6.88 4.40
N VAL A 93 2.11 7.38 3.87
CA VAL A 93 2.30 7.55 2.44
C VAL A 93 3.55 6.81 2.00
N TYR A 94 3.40 5.94 1.02
CA TYR A 94 4.52 5.26 0.40
C TYR A 94 4.64 5.71 -1.06
N ASP A 95 5.83 6.20 -1.44
CA ASP A 95 6.10 6.59 -2.83
C ASP A 95 6.76 5.42 -3.53
N ALA A 96 6.06 4.81 -4.49
CA ALA A 96 6.53 3.61 -5.16
C ALA A 96 7.70 3.86 -6.10
N LEU A 97 7.81 5.06 -6.65
CA LEU A 97 8.90 5.41 -7.56
C LEU A 97 10.17 5.79 -6.81
N LYS A 98 10.03 6.52 -5.71
CA LYS A 98 11.17 6.94 -4.90
C LYS A 98 11.51 5.94 -3.80
N LYS A 99 10.61 4.99 -3.55
CA LYS A 99 10.74 3.98 -2.49
C LYS A 99 10.95 4.61 -1.12
N THR A 100 10.18 5.66 -0.85
CA THR A 100 10.23 6.38 0.42
C THR A 100 8.89 6.27 1.14
N GLN A 101 8.93 6.44 2.44
CA GLN A 101 7.74 6.33 3.29
C GLN A 101 7.71 7.49 4.28
N ARG A 102 6.51 8.02 4.52
CA ARG A 102 6.33 9.05 5.52
C ARG A 102 4.95 8.92 6.16
N THR A 103 4.78 9.54 7.31
CA THR A 103 3.51 9.60 8.01
C THR A 103 3.10 11.06 8.07
N LEU A 104 1.87 11.36 7.67
CA LEU A 104 1.38 12.72 7.74
C LEU A 104 1.16 13.11 9.20
N PRO A 105 1.44 14.37 9.58
CA PRO A 105 1.25 14.79 10.95
C PRO A 105 -0.24 14.87 11.31
N GLY A 106 -0.55 14.61 12.58
CA GLY A 106 -1.91 14.76 13.11
C GLY A 106 -2.69 13.45 13.11
N GLU A 107 -3.95 13.59 13.47
CA GLU A 107 -4.90 12.50 13.57
C GLU A 107 -6.10 12.82 12.68
N PHE A 108 -6.65 11.80 12.04
CA PHE A 108 -7.71 11.99 11.04
C PHE A 108 -8.98 11.27 11.48
N GLY A 109 -10.11 11.97 11.39
CA GLY A 109 -11.41 11.40 11.76
C GLY A 109 -12.20 10.80 10.60
N CYS A 110 -11.59 10.70 9.42
CA CYS A 110 -12.28 10.18 8.23
C CYS A 110 -12.20 8.66 8.16
N SER A 111 -12.97 8.07 7.24
CA SER A 111 -12.94 6.63 7.01
C SER A 111 -12.41 6.26 5.62
N GLU A 112 -12.12 7.25 4.79
CA GLU A 112 -11.50 7.01 3.49
C GLU A 112 -10.79 8.26 3.01
N ILE A 113 -9.92 8.09 2.02
CA ILE A 113 -9.14 9.17 1.43
C ILE A 113 -9.65 9.38 0.01
N VAL A 114 -9.98 10.63 -0.32
CA VAL A 114 -10.36 11.02 -1.69
C VAL A 114 -9.40 12.14 -2.11
N MET A 115 -8.71 11.91 -3.23
CA MET A 115 -7.74 12.86 -3.72
C MET A 115 -8.40 13.83 -4.68
N ALA A 116 -8.29 15.13 -4.38
CA ALA A 116 -8.77 16.18 -5.27
C ALA A 116 -7.75 16.41 -6.38
N LYS A 117 -8.26 16.69 -7.56
CA LYS A 117 -7.39 16.97 -8.71
C LYS A 117 -7.36 18.45 -9.03
#